data_27fe8bfa2e4d58482f74655c1d1a5844
#
_entry.id   27fe8bfa2e4d58482f74655c1d1a5844
#
_cell.length_a   1.000
_cell.length_b   1.000
_cell.length_c   1.000
_cell.angle_alpha   90.00
_cell.angle_beta   90.00
_cell.angle_gamma   90.00
#
_symmetry.space_group_name_H-M   'P 1'
#
loop_
_entity.id
_entity.type
_entity.pdbx_description
1 polymer ?
#
loop_
_entity_poly.entity_id
_entity_poly.type
_entity_poly.pdbx_seq_one_letter_code
_entity_poly.pdbx_strand_id
1 'polypeptide(L)'
;MLKLDQIRQVHVELTTRCNARCPMCMRNYRGLDYNSGYPDVELSLAQFQHIVAPVIPQLTHVNFNGNLGDFASAHDAVEIVQYLVAHRIAVNINTNGSLRNADWWRRLARPKVTVGFALDGLADTHALYRQDTDWNKVIANAQAFIGAGGRAVWRFVPFDHNRHQEAECRQLAQDMGFVEFENIYDGRDSGPVFSRTGEYSHRIGTDPSGHTPHIKDLLQSHITWFDPRTVQSHKDVPDLKLRCQHKLKQEIYIAADGSVYPCCYLGFYPKTMTHAGNSQTKELVQENNALKYDLAHCLEWFDRVEQTWARDSIADGRLYQCVNSCSIT
;
A
#
# COMPACT_ATOMS: atom_id res chain seq x y z
N MET A 1 1.19 -13.32 -18.98
CA MET A 1 0.52 -12.74 -17.79
C MET A 1 -0.98 -13.03 -17.77
N LEU A 2 -1.74 -12.39 -16.84
CA LEU A 2 -3.18 -12.55 -16.72
C LEU A 2 -3.93 -11.93 -17.90
N LYS A 3 -4.95 -12.63 -18.39
CA LYS A 3 -5.92 -12.11 -19.35
C LYS A 3 -7.20 -11.69 -18.62
N LEU A 4 -8.05 -10.91 -19.28
CA LEU A 4 -9.24 -10.32 -18.70
C LEU A 4 -10.17 -11.35 -18.03
N ASP A 5 -10.41 -12.48 -18.69
CA ASP A 5 -11.26 -13.58 -18.21
C ASP A 5 -10.70 -14.34 -17.01
N GLN A 6 -9.42 -14.15 -16.71
CA GLN A 6 -8.70 -14.78 -15.59
C GLN A 6 -8.73 -13.93 -14.32
N ILE A 7 -9.07 -12.65 -14.39
CA ILE A 7 -9.04 -11.76 -13.24
C ILE A 7 -10.15 -12.14 -12.26
N ARG A 8 -9.78 -12.38 -11.00
CA ARG A 8 -10.68 -12.69 -9.89
C ARG A 8 -10.59 -11.70 -8.74
N GLN A 9 -9.48 -10.99 -8.67
CA GLN A 9 -9.21 -10.02 -7.61
C GLN A 9 -8.67 -8.72 -8.18
N VAL A 10 -9.01 -7.61 -7.54
CA VAL A 10 -8.48 -6.31 -7.88
C VAL A 10 -7.96 -5.63 -6.60
N HIS A 11 -6.70 -5.21 -6.62
CA HIS A 11 -6.13 -4.35 -5.62
C HIS A 11 -6.25 -2.90 -6.10
N VAL A 12 -6.85 -2.02 -5.33
CA VAL A 12 -7.18 -0.66 -5.76
C VAL A 12 -6.63 0.38 -4.79
N GLU A 13 -6.00 1.39 -5.33
CA GLU A 13 -5.77 2.65 -4.65
C GLU A 13 -6.82 3.66 -5.13
N LEU A 14 -7.76 4.04 -4.24
CA LEU A 14 -8.84 4.97 -4.63
C LEU A 14 -8.37 6.42 -4.72
N THR A 15 -7.40 6.81 -3.93
CA THR A 15 -6.91 8.19 -3.86
C THR A 15 -5.44 8.21 -3.47
N THR A 16 -4.72 9.22 -3.90
CA THR A 16 -3.35 9.48 -3.43
C THR A 16 -3.32 10.33 -2.16
N ARG A 17 -4.47 10.80 -1.65
CA ARG A 17 -4.55 11.60 -0.43
C ARG A 17 -4.48 10.74 0.84
N CYS A 18 -3.73 11.23 1.82
CA CYS A 18 -3.67 10.66 3.16
C CYS A 18 -3.47 11.79 4.18
N ASN A 19 -4.14 11.72 5.32
CA ASN A 19 -3.92 12.66 6.41
C ASN A 19 -2.69 12.31 7.26
N ALA A 20 -2.29 11.03 7.29
CA ALA A 20 -1.16 10.56 8.08
C ALA A 20 0.19 10.90 7.43
N ARG A 21 1.22 11.03 8.28
CA ARG A 21 2.59 11.34 7.89
C ARG A 21 3.57 10.31 8.49
N CYS A 22 3.25 9.03 8.30
CA CYS A 22 4.08 7.94 8.82
C CYS A 22 5.51 8.03 8.27
N PRO A 23 6.56 8.02 9.11
CA PRO A 23 7.93 8.31 8.67
C PRO A 23 8.50 7.38 7.60
N MET A 24 8.06 6.12 7.58
CA MET A 24 8.48 5.13 6.58
C MET A 24 7.48 5.00 5.42
N CYS A 25 6.53 5.92 5.32
CA CYS A 25 5.61 5.97 4.19
C CYS A 25 6.28 6.68 3.02
N MET A 26 6.08 6.14 1.83
CA MET A 26 6.64 6.67 0.59
C MET A 26 6.16 8.09 0.23
N ARG A 27 5.09 8.57 0.86
CA ARG A 27 4.63 9.97 0.74
C ARG A 27 5.56 10.96 1.42
N ASN A 28 6.28 10.52 2.42
CA ASN A 28 7.13 11.35 3.26
C ASN A 28 8.56 10.83 3.19
N TYR A 29 9.48 11.67 3.57
CA TYR A 29 10.83 11.22 3.84
C TYR A 29 11.12 11.38 5.32
N ARG A 30 11.04 10.27 6.05
CA ARG A 30 11.34 10.18 7.49
C ARG A 30 10.58 11.21 8.35
N GLY A 31 9.35 11.54 7.96
CA GLY A 31 8.50 12.52 8.64
C GLY A 31 8.60 13.96 8.13
N LEU A 32 9.58 14.27 7.29
CA LEU A 32 9.68 15.58 6.65
C LEU A 32 8.54 15.77 5.64
N ASP A 33 7.98 16.98 5.55
CA ASP A 33 7.11 17.33 4.43
C ASP A 33 7.95 17.39 3.15
N TYR A 34 7.86 16.32 2.40
CA TYR A 34 8.58 16.16 1.15
C TYR A 34 7.59 16.21 0.00
N ASN A 35 7.77 17.18 -0.88
CA ASN A 35 6.99 17.22 -2.12
C ASN A 35 7.51 16.14 -3.07
N SER A 36 6.86 15.00 -3.05
CA SER A 36 7.21 13.85 -3.89
C SER A 36 6.83 14.03 -5.37
N GLY A 37 6.18 15.15 -5.73
CA GLY A 37 5.66 15.35 -7.09
C GLY A 37 4.46 14.45 -7.45
N TYR A 38 3.87 13.76 -6.48
CA TYR A 38 2.68 12.95 -6.74
C TYR A 38 1.47 13.84 -7.01
N PRO A 39 0.71 13.57 -8.07
CA PRO A 39 -0.53 14.25 -8.30
C PRO A 39 -1.54 13.93 -7.20
N ASP A 40 -2.36 14.90 -6.81
CA ASP A 40 -3.50 14.69 -5.91
C ASP A 40 -4.70 14.24 -6.75
N VAL A 41 -4.91 12.94 -6.82
CA VAL A 41 -5.94 12.32 -7.67
C VAL A 41 -6.76 11.29 -6.89
N GLU A 42 -7.98 11.07 -7.35
CA GLU A 42 -8.84 9.98 -6.87
C GLU A 42 -9.77 9.45 -7.96
N LEU A 43 -10.20 8.21 -7.82
CA LEU A 43 -11.21 7.61 -8.66
C LEU A 43 -12.61 7.93 -8.10
N SER A 44 -13.46 8.52 -8.93
CA SER A 44 -14.88 8.63 -8.63
C SER A 44 -15.57 7.28 -8.75
N LEU A 45 -16.79 7.16 -8.19
CA LEU A 45 -17.63 5.95 -8.36
C LEU A 45 -17.81 5.61 -9.84
N ALA A 46 -18.11 6.60 -10.68
CA ALA A 46 -18.33 6.38 -12.11
C ALA A 46 -17.07 5.86 -12.82
N GLN A 47 -15.91 6.43 -12.51
CA GLN A 47 -14.62 5.97 -13.05
C GLN A 47 -14.29 4.55 -12.58
N PHE A 48 -14.47 4.27 -11.29
CA PHE A 48 -14.26 2.94 -10.74
C PHE A 48 -15.17 1.90 -11.43
N GLN A 49 -16.47 2.19 -11.55
CA GLN A 49 -17.42 1.32 -12.24
C GLN A 49 -17.04 1.06 -13.69
N HIS A 50 -16.64 2.12 -14.42
CA HIS A 50 -16.17 2.00 -15.81
C HIS A 50 -14.99 1.02 -15.92
N ILE A 51 -13.97 1.17 -15.07
CA ILE A 51 -12.76 0.34 -15.11
C ILE A 51 -13.07 -1.13 -14.80
N VAL A 52 -13.88 -1.40 -13.77
CA VAL A 52 -14.11 -2.78 -13.29
C VAL A 52 -15.27 -3.49 -14.02
N ALA A 53 -16.10 -2.79 -14.77
CA ALA A 53 -17.27 -3.36 -15.45
C ALA A 53 -16.98 -4.66 -16.22
N PRO A 54 -15.87 -4.76 -16.99
CA PRO A 54 -15.57 -5.97 -17.76
C PRO A 54 -15.26 -7.20 -16.90
N VAL A 55 -14.89 -7.01 -15.62
CA VAL A 55 -14.47 -8.10 -14.71
C VAL A 55 -15.46 -8.35 -13.58
N ILE A 56 -16.44 -7.48 -13.35
CA ILE A 56 -17.46 -7.63 -12.29
C ILE A 56 -18.12 -9.01 -12.28
N PRO A 57 -18.49 -9.64 -13.44
CA PRO A 57 -19.17 -10.94 -13.40
C PRO A 57 -18.38 -12.08 -12.74
N GLN A 58 -17.05 -12.01 -12.81
CA GLN A 58 -16.16 -13.04 -12.25
C GLN A 58 -15.35 -12.56 -11.04
N LEU A 59 -15.48 -11.29 -10.65
CA LEU A 59 -14.72 -10.72 -9.55
C LEU A 59 -15.20 -11.27 -8.20
N THR A 60 -14.27 -11.74 -7.38
CA THR A 60 -14.57 -12.31 -6.05
C THR A 60 -14.15 -11.40 -4.91
N HIS A 61 -13.07 -10.62 -5.10
CA HIS A 61 -12.50 -9.77 -4.06
C HIS A 61 -11.99 -8.44 -4.62
N VAL A 62 -12.16 -7.39 -3.82
CA VAL A 62 -11.47 -6.11 -4.01
C VAL A 62 -10.73 -5.76 -2.72
N ASN A 63 -9.45 -5.44 -2.85
CA ASN A 63 -8.61 -5.01 -1.76
C ASN A 63 -8.26 -3.53 -1.91
N PHE A 64 -8.73 -2.70 -1.01
CA PHE A 64 -8.36 -1.29 -0.93
C PHE A 64 -7.18 -1.12 0.02
N ASN A 65 -6.00 -0.95 -0.55
CA ASN A 65 -4.76 -0.69 0.18
C ASN A 65 -3.89 0.26 -0.66
N GLY A 66 -3.93 1.53 -0.31
CA GLY A 66 -3.18 2.54 -1.05
C GLY A 66 -1.67 2.43 -0.83
N ASN A 67 -0.91 2.62 -1.89
CA ASN A 67 0.54 2.85 -1.80
C ASN A 67 0.84 4.26 -1.28
N LEU A 68 0.02 5.22 -1.69
CA LEU A 68 0.18 6.65 -1.40
C LEU A 68 -0.94 7.19 -0.52
N GLY A 69 -2.18 6.78 -0.78
CA GLY A 69 -3.36 7.32 -0.13
C GLY A 69 -3.95 6.43 0.95
N ASP A 70 -4.86 7.01 1.72
CA ASP A 70 -5.70 6.28 2.66
C ASP A 70 -7.12 6.18 2.11
N PHE A 71 -7.72 5.00 2.17
CA PHE A 71 -9.07 4.71 1.69
C PHE A 71 -10.11 5.71 2.20
N ALA A 72 -10.05 6.07 3.48
CA ALA A 72 -10.99 7.00 4.09
C ALA A 72 -10.86 8.45 3.58
N SER A 73 -9.81 8.78 2.84
CA SER A 73 -9.64 10.09 2.18
C SER A 73 -10.47 10.22 0.91
N ALA A 74 -10.81 9.11 0.25
CA ALA A 74 -11.58 9.14 -1.00
C ALA A 74 -13.04 9.60 -0.78
N HIS A 75 -13.55 10.41 -1.69
CA HIS A 75 -14.89 10.99 -1.58
C HIS A 75 -15.97 9.90 -1.69
N ASP A 76 -15.91 9.08 -2.71
CA ASP A 76 -16.93 8.08 -3.05
C ASP A 76 -16.66 6.70 -2.43
N ALA A 77 -15.81 6.64 -1.38
CA ALA A 77 -15.35 5.37 -0.79
C ALA A 77 -16.50 4.46 -0.33
N VAL A 78 -17.51 5.02 0.34
CA VAL A 78 -18.67 4.24 0.84
C VAL A 78 -19.54 3.75 -0.31
N GLU A 79 -19.80 4.59 -1.29
CA GLU A 79 -20.62 4.31 -2.47
C GLU A 79 -19.97 3.20 -3.31
N ILE A 80 -18.64 3.22 -3.46
CA ILE A 80 -17.87 2.17 -4.14
C ILE A 80 -17.98 0.84 -3.40
N VAL A 81 -17.87 0.83 -2.07
CA VAL A 81 -18.05 -0.38 -1.26
C VAL A 81 -19.47 -0.92 -1.41
N GLN A 82 -20.49 -0.05 -1.35
CA GLN A 82 -21.89 -0.45 -1.53
C GLN A 82 -22.13 -1.07 -2.92
N TYR A 83 -21.55 -0.50 -3.97
CA TYR A 83 -21.59 -1.06 -5.31
C TYR A 83 -21.01 -2.47 -5.37
N LEU A 84 -19.82 -2.69 -4.78
CA LEU A 84 -19.18 -4.02 -4.75
C LEU A 84 -19.98 -5.05 -3.97
N VAL A 85 -20.50 -4.67 -2.79
CA VAL A 85 -21.35 -5.54 -1.96
C VAL A 85 -22.64 -5.93 -2.67
N ALA A 86 -23.27 -5.02 -3.41
CA ALA A 86 -24.43 -5.30 -4.24
C ALA A 86 -24.15 -6.37 -5.30
N HIS A 87 -22.92 -6.45 -5.82
CA HIS A 87 -22.44 -7.49 -6.72
C HIS A 87 -21.89 -8.73 -6.00
N ARG A 88 -22.09 -8.83 -4.66
CA ARG A 88 -21.64 -9.95 -3.80
C ARG A 88 -20.11 -10.13 -3.74
N ILE A 89 -19.36 -9.11 -4.08
CA ILE A 89 -17.90 -9.10 -4.06
C ILE A 89 -17.43 -8.84 -2.61
N ALA A 90 -16.43 -9.59 -2.14
CA ALA A 90 -15.82 -9.37 -0.85
C ALA A 90 -14.88 -8.16 -0.90
N VAL A 91 -14.86 -7.36 0.15
CA VAL A 91 -14.08 -6.12 0.23
C VAL A 91 -13.18 -6.16 1.45
N ASN A 92 -11.88 -5.98 1.23
CA ASN A 92 -10.90 -5.75 2.27
C ASN A 92 -10.38 -4.31 2.18
N ILE A 93 -10.31 -3.63 3.31
CA ILE A 93 -9.88 -2.24 3.40
C ILE A 93 -8.75 -2.16 4.41
N ASN A 94 -7.64 -1.48 4.05
CA ASN A 94 -6.59 -1.10 4.98
C ASN A 94 -6.59 0.42 5.12
N THR A 95 -6.57 0.90 6.37
CA THR A 95 -6.69 2.33 6.66
C THR A 95 -5.97 2.69 7.96
N ASN A 96 -5.53 3.95 8.07
CA ASN A 96 -5.08 4.50 9.34
C ASN A 96 -6.26 4.78 10.31
N GLY A 97 -7.50 4.80 9.81
CA GLY A 97 -8.72 4.89 10.60
C GLY A 97 -9.00 6.24 11.27
N SER A 98 -8.14 7.25 11.16
CA SER A 98 -8.28 8.50 11.91
C SER A 98 -9.10 9.58 11.19
N LEU A 99 -9.59 9.31 9.98
CA LEU A 99 -10.49 10.20 9.23
C LEU A 99 -11.96 9.84 9.44
N ARG A 100 -12.81 10.75 8.97
CA ARG A 100 -14.27 10.60 9.00
C ARG A 100 -14.85 10.58 10.42
N ASN A 101 -16.14 10.38 10.54
CA ASN A 101 -16.87 10.29 11.80
C ASN A 101 -17.51 8.90 11.98
N ALA A 102 -18.06 8.63 13.16
CA ALA A 102 -18.66 7.35 13.51
C ALA A 102 -19.78 6.92 12.54
N ASP A 103 -20.60 7.84 12.05
CA ASP A 103 -21.70 7.51 11.12
C ASP A 103 -21.18 7.04 9.78
N TRP A 104 -20.10 7.63 9.28
CA TRP A 104 -19.43 7.19 8.06
C TRP A 104 -18.91 5.75 8.19
N TRP A 105 -18.29 5.41 9.34
CA TRP A 105 -17.79 4.06 9.60
C TRP A 105 -18.92 3.05 9.76
N ARG A 106 -20.05 3.42 10.41
CA ARG A 106 -21.24 2.56 10.47
C ARG A 106 -21.79 2.24 9.09
N ARG A 107 -21.75 3.17 8.15
CA ARG A 107 -22.19 2.95 6.76
C ARG A 107 -21.35 1.93 6.00
N LEU A 108 -20.08 1.73 6.38
CA LEU A 108 -19.19 0.71 5.83
C LEU A 108 -19.45 -0.69 6.38
N ALA A 109 -20.04 -0.82 7.56
CA ALA A 109 -20.32 -2.11 8.19
C ALA A 109 -21.37 -2.89 7.38
N ARG A 110 -20.90 -3.76 6.51
CA ARG A 110 -21.70 -4.59 5.61
C ARG A 110 -21.17 -6.03 5.60
N PRO A 111 -22.03 -7.03 5.31
CA PRO A 111 -21.57 -8.39 5.05
C PRO A 111 -20.46 -8.39 3.99
N LYS A 112 -19.44 -9.22 4.18
CA LYS A 112 -18.26 -9.35 3.30
C LYS A 112 -17.32 -8.14 3.25
N VAL A 113 -17.49 -7.14 4.13
CA VAL A 113 -16.54 -6.05 4.30
C VAL A 113 -15.68 -6.30 5.54
N THR A 114 -14.37 -6.32 5.35
CA THR A 114 -13.37 -6.41 6.43
C THR A 114 -12.51 -5.16 6.40
N VAL A 115 -12.33 -4.52 7.57
CA VAL A 115 -11.50 -3.33 7.71
C VAL A 115 -10.31 -3.61 8.63
N GLY A 116 -9.10 -3.48 8.09
CA GLY A 116 -7.86 -3.48 8.87
C GLY A 116 -7.53 -2.06 9.32
N PHE A 117 -7.63 -1.83 10.63
CA PHE A 117 -7.22 -0.57 11.26
C PHE A 117 -5.74 -0.65 11.64
N ALA A 118 -4.95 0.28 11.13
CA ALA A 118 -3.51 0.36 11.42
C ALA A 118 -3.28 1.07 12.76
N LEU A 119 -3.11 0.27 13.80
CA LEU A 119 -2.93 0.70 15.20
C LEU A 119 -1.60 0.15 15.71
N ASP A 120 -0.58 1.01 15.80
CA ASP A 120 0.80 0.64 16.14
C ASP A 120 1.13 1.06 17.58
N GLY A 121 0.55 0.38 18.55
CA GLY A 121 0.69 0.64 19.98
C GLY A 121 -0.55 1.24 20.62
N LEU A 122 -0.41 1.66 21.88
CA LEU A 122 -1.41 2.39 22.65
C LEU A 122 -1.30 3.90 22.39
N ALA A 123 -2.08 4.69 23.14
CA ALA A 123 -2.19 6.13 22.94
C ALA A 123 -0.85 6.89 23.04
N ASP A 124 0.08 6.41 23.85
CA ASP A 124 1.39 7.00 24.09
C ASP A 124 2.44 6.68 23.02
N THR A 125 2.34 5.54 22.33
CA THR A 125 3.34 5.09 21.36
C THR A 125 2.85 5.16 19.92
N HIS A 126 1.55 5.07 19.67
CA HIS A 126 0.98 5.05 18.31
C HIS A 126 1.45 6.23 17.45
N ALA A 127 1.43 7.43 18.00
CA ALA A 127 1.79 8.65 17.29
C ALA A 127 3.28 8.77 16.94
N LEU A 128 4.16 7.97 17.56
CA LEU A 128 5.57 7.93 17.20
C LEU A 128 5.77 7.47 15.75
N TYR A 129 4.95 6.54 15.29
CA TYR A 129 4.96 6.10 13.90
C TYR A 129 3.79 6.67 13.09
N ARG A 130 2.55 6.60 13.61
CA ARG A 130 1.34 7.09 12.91
C ARG A 130 1.16 8.59 13.11
N GLN A 131 2.15 9.37 12.71
CA GLN A 131 2.10 10.84 12.86
C GLN A 131 0.89 11.43 12.14
N ASP A 132 0.33 12.51 12.71
CA ASP A 132 -0.86 13.20 12.23
C ASP A 132 -2.13 12.33 12.24
N THR A 133 -2.15 11.26 13.04
CA THR A 133 -3.35 10.50 13.36
C THR A 133 -3.72 10.69 14.83
N ASP A 134 -4.99 10.52 15.17
CA ASP A 134 -5.49 10.59 16.53
C ASP A 134 -5.92 9.20 16.98
N TRP A 135 -5.18 8.61 17.94
CA TRP A 135 -5.43 7.26 18.44
C TRP A 135 -6.86 7.11 19.01
N ASN A 136 -7.34 8.08 19.78
CA ASN A 136 -8.70 8.04 20.34
C ASN A 136 -9.75 8.02 19.25
N LYS A 137 -9.52 8.78 18.18
CA LYS A 137 -10.41 8.81 17.02
C LYS A 137 -10.40 7.50 16.25
N VAL A 138 -9.24 6.86 16.08
CA VAL A 138 -9.14 5.53 15.45
C VAL A 138 -9.92 4.51 16.25
N ILE A 139 -9.74 4.48 17.59
CA ILE A 139 -10.48 3.59 18.49
C ILE A 139 -11.99 3.83 18.39
N ALA A 140 -12.44 5.08 18.47
CA ALA A 140 -13.87 5.42 18.37
C ALA A 140 -14.46 5.02 17.00
N ASN A 141 -13.73 5.20 15.92
CA ASN A 141 -14.14 4.81 14.58
C ASN A 141 -14.21 3.28 14.42
N ALA A 142 -13.23 2.55 14.95
CA ALA A 142 -13.25 1.09 14.98
C ALA A 142 -14.43 0.55 15.79
N GLN A 143 -14.69 1.13 16.97
CA GLN A 143 -15.85 0.77 17.79
C GLN A 143 -17.18 1.03 17.07
N ALA A 144 -17.29 2.16 16.35
CA ALA A 144 -18.49 2.47 15.56
C ALA A 144 -18.72 1.47 14.43
N PHE A 145 -17.66 1.05 13.76
CA PHE A 145 -17.70 0.03 12.71
C PHE A 145 -18.07 -1.36 13.27
N ILE A 146 -17.41 -1.79 14.36
CA ILE A 146 -17.67 -3.08 15.03
C ILE A 146 -19.10 -3.10 15.60
N GLY A 147 -19.52 -2.04 16.31
CA GLY A 147 -20.85 -1.94 16.88
C GLY A 147 -21.99 -1.96 15.86
N ALA A 148 -21.70 -1.66 14.61
CA ALA A 148 -22.61 -1.81 13.48
C ALA A 148 -22.53 -3.20 12.80
N GLY A 149 -21.80 -4.15 13.37
CA GLY A 149 -21.64 -5.52 12.85
C GLY A 149 -20.51 -5.68 11.83
N GLY A 150 -19.59 -4.71 11.74
CA GLY A 150 -18.42 -4.74 10.86
C GLY A 150 -17.34 -5.71 11.34
N ARG A 151 -16.62 -6.34 10.42
CA ARG A 151 -15.47 -7.21 10.70
C ARG A 151 -14.19 -6.38 10.73
N ALA A 152 -13.70 -6.04 11.92
CA ALA A 152 -12.47 -5.27 12.10
C ALA A 152 -11.28 -6.17 12.40
N VAL A 153 -10.12 -5.86 11.79
CA VAL A 153 -8.82 -6.46 12.08
C VAL A 153 -7.91 -5.38 12.65
N TRP A 154 -7.28 -5.65 13.78
CA TRP A 154 -6.24 -4.79 14.33
C TRP A 154 -4.92 -5.12 13.62
N ARG A 155 -4.32 -4.15 12.91
CA ARG A 155 -3.06 -4.32 12.21
C ARG A 155 -1.95 -3.59 12.96
N PHE A 156 -1.02 -4.34 13.49
CA PHE A 156 0.05 -3.84 14.33
C PHE A 156 1.40 -4.05 13.65
N VAL A 157 2.17 -2.99 13.48
CA VAL A 157 3.57 -3.07 13.05
C VAL A 157 4.45 -3.04 14.29
N PRO A 158 5.16 -4.13 14.64
CA PRO A 158 6.02 -4.16 15.80
C PRO A 158 7.31 -3.39 15.55
N PHE A 159 7.50 -2.30 16.28
CA PHE A 159 8.73 -1.53 16.39
C PHE A 159 9.32 -1.65 17.80
N ASP A 160 10.59 -1.28 17.99
CA ASP A 160 11.21 -1.33 19.31
C ASP A 160 10.49 -0.45 20.35
N HIS A 161 9.90 0.67 19.92
CA HIS A 161 9.18 1.58 20.81
C HIS A 161 7.77 1.12 21.23
N ASN A 162 7.16 0.15 20.53
CA ASN A 162 5.80 -0.32 20.81
C ASN A 162 5.67 -1.82 21.08
N ARG A 163 6.72 -2.61 20.79
CA ARG A 163 6.68 -4.08 20.93
C ARG A 163 6.30 -4.56 22.33
N HIS A 164 6.70 -3.81 23.37
CA HIS A 164 6.35 -4.12 24.75
C HIS A 164 4.86 -4.03 25.05
N GLN A 165 4.09 -3.32 24.21
CA GLN A 165 2.63 -3.15 24.35
C GLN A 165 1.83 -4.18 23.53
N GLU A 166 2.47 -5.06 22.77
CA GLU A 166 1.75 -5.99 21.88
C GLU A 166 0.70 -6.83 22.61
N ALA A 167 1.05 -7.37 23.79
CA ALA A 167 0.13 -8.19 24.59
C ALA A 167 -1.10 -7.40 25.04
N GLU A 168 -0.90 -6.16 25.50
CA GLU A 168 -1.98 -5.26 25.93
C GLU A 168 -2.85 -4.82 24.75
N CYS A 169 -2.24 -4.47 23.62
CA CYS A 169 -2.97 -4.14 22.39
C CYS A 169 -3.82 -5.33 21.90
N ARG A 170 -3.30 -6.55 22.01
CA ARG A 170 -4.03 -7.77 21.65
C ARG A 170 -5.23 -8.02 22.56
N GLN A 171 -5.06 -7.81 23.86
CA GLN A 171 -6.17 -7.92 24.81
C GLN A 171 -7.23 -6.85 24.56
N LEU A 172 -6.81 -5.59 24.36
CA LEU A 172 -7.72 -4.49 24.03
C LEU A 172 -8.49 -4.76 22.72
N ALA A 173 -7.82 -5.28 21.69
CA ALA A 173 -8.48 -5.65 20.45
C ALA A 173 -9.57 -6.71 20.67
N GLN A 174 -9.29 -7.73 21.49
CA GLN A 174 -10.26 -8.75 21.87
C GLN A 174 -11.45 -8.16 22.62
N ASP A 175 -11.20 -7.33 23.63
CA ASP A 175 -12.23 -6.68 24.45
C ASP A 175 -13.12 -5.75 23.62
N MET A 176 -12.57 -5.11 22.60
CA MET A 176 -13.30 -4.25 21.66
C MET A 176 -14.08 -5.04 20.60
N GLY A 177 -13.85 -6.34 20.42
CA GLY A 177 -14.53 -7.17 19.44
C GLY A 177 -13.89 -7.17 18.04
N PHE A 178 -12.59 -6.86 17.92
CA PHE A 178 -11.85 -7.14 16.70
C PHE A 178 -11.84 -8.64 16.44
N VAL A 179 -12.06 -9.04 15.19
CA VAL A 179 -12.09 -10.47 14.82
C VAL A 179 -10.71 -11.07 14.71
N GLU A 180 -9.68 -10.24 14.57
CA GLU A 180 -8.29 -10.66 14.41
C GLU A 180 -7.34 -9.55 14.85
N PHE A 181 -6.18 -9.96 15.38
CA PHE A 181 -5.01 -9.11 15.62
C PHE A 181 -3.85 -9.64 14.80
N GLU A 182 -3.38 -8.84 13.84
CA GLU A 182 -2.37 -9.21 12.86
C GLU A 182 -1.09 -8.42 13.07
N ASN A 183 0.04 -9.11 13.29
CA ASN A 183 1.36 -8.51 13.24
C ASN A 183 1.82 -8.37 11.80
N ILE A 184 2.21 -7.16 11.41
CA ILE A 184 2.69 -6.85 10.06
C ILE A 184 4.22 -6.75 10.09
N TYR A 185 4.88 -7.74 9.51
CA TYR A 185 6.33 -7.78 9.34
C TYR A 185 6.67 -7.50 7.86
N ASP A 186 6.74 -6.24 7.49
CA ASP A 186 6.94 -5.83 6.10
C ASP A 186 8.35 -5.27 5.81
N GLY A 187 9.29 -5.50 6.73
CA GLY A 187 10.69 -5.09 6.56
C GLY A 187 10.89 -3.57 6.60
N ARG A 188 10.01 -2.83 7.26
CA ARG A 188 10.17 -1.37 7.41
C ARG A 188 11.46 -1.04 8.11
N ASP A 189 12.20 -0.11 7.51
CA ASP A 189 13.49 0.33 8.00
C ASP A 189 13.41 0.99 9.39
N SER A 190 14.52 0.89 10.12
CA SER A 190 14.81 1.75 11.27
C SER A 190 15.45 3.06 10.80
N GLY A 191 15.38 4.09 11.62
CA GLY A 191 16.10 5.32 11.35
C GLY A 191 15.58 6.55 12.06
N PRO A 192 16.24 7.70 11.84
CA PRO A 192 15.84 8.96 12.43
C PRO A 192 14.49 9.43 11.85
N VAL A 193 13.72 10.11 12.67
CA VAL A 193 12.47 10.76 12.31
C VAL A 193 12.63 12.26 12.54
N PHE A 194 12.11 13.05 11.62
CA PHE A 194 12.22 14.50 11.63
C PHE A 194 10.83 15.15 11.72
N SER A 195 10.81 16.38 12.22
CA SER A 195 9.63 17.26 12.14
C SER A 195 9.36 17.65 10.68
N ARG A 196 8.22 18.32 10.43
CA ARG A 196 7.89 18.88 9.11
C ARG A 196 8.96 19.84 8.57
N THR A 197 9.68 20.51 9.48
CA THR A 197 10.71 21.51 9.17
C THR A 197 12.14 20.94 9.11
N GLY A 198 12.29 19.63 9.37
CA GLY A 198 13.58 18.94 9.28
C GLY A 198 14.39 18.88 10.58
N GLU A 199 13.78 19.24 11.72
CA GLU A 199 14.42 19.06 13.03
C GLU A 199 14.31 17.61 13.47
N TYR A 200 15.38 17.07 14.08
CA TYR A 200 15.34 15.72 14.64
C TYR A 200 14.27 15.62 15.74
N SER A 201 13.44 14.62 15.67
CA SER A 201 12.38 14.34 16.65
C SER A 201 12.73 13.12 17.52
N HIS A 202 12.84 11.96 16.91
CA HIS A 202 13.15 10.70 17.58
C HIS A 202 13.69 9.67 16.58
N ARG A 203 13.88 8.45 17.06
CA ARG A 203 14.30 7.32 16.22
C ARG A 203 13.32 6.18 16.30
N ILE A 204 13.08 5.52 15.17
CA ILE A 204 12.37 4.24 15.10
C ILE A 204 13.41 3.14 14.87
N GLY A 205 13.35 2.08 15.73
CA GLY A 205 14.31 0.97 15.72
C GLY A 205 15.66 1.32 16.34
N THR A 206 16.52 0.32 16.44
CA THR A 206 17.87 0.43 17.04
C THR A 206 18.89 0.90 16.01
N ASP A 207 19.78 1.81 16.40
CA ASP A 207 20.97 2.16 15.66
C ASP A 207 22.20 1.95 16.55
N PRO A 208 23.00 0.92 16.29
CA PRO A 208 24.21 0.66 17.07
C PRO A 208 25.24 1.79 17.01
N SER A 209 25.20 2.60 15.94
CA SER A 209 26.17 3.70 15.78
C SER A 209 25.85 4.94 16.61
N GLY A 210 24.59 5.10 17.05
CA GLY A 210 24.13 6.30 17.74
C GLY A 210 24.19 7.59 16.91
N HIS A 211 24.57 7.49 15.64
CA HIS A 211 24.73 8.64 14.76
C HIS A 211 23.38 9.09 14.19
N THR A 212 23.06 10.37 14.31
CA THR A 212 21.92 10.99 13.65
C THR A 212 22.44 11.84 12.49
N PRO A 213 22.32 11.35 11.25
CA PRO A 213 22.78 12.10 10.09
C PRO A 213 21.96 13.38 9.92
N HIS A 214 22.57 14.40 9.33
CA HIS A 214 21.85 15.63 9.04
C HIS A 214 20.80 15.39 7.94
N ILE A 215 19.61 15.99 8.08
CA ILE A 215 18.51 15.78 7.14
C ILE A 215 18.89 16.08 5.68
N LYS A 216 19.75 17.08 5.44
CA LYS A 216 20.22 17.44 4.09
C LYS A 216 21.01 16.30 3.43
N ASP A 217 21.86 15.62 4.20
CA ASP A 217 22.67 14.51 3.69
C ASP A 217 21.79 13.31 3.33
N LEU A 218 20.79 13.04 4.18
CA LEU A 218 19.79 12.01 3.93
C LEU A 218 18.94 12.32 2.70
N LEU A 219 18.48 13.56 2.53
CA LEU A 219 17.70 13.97 1.36
C LEU A 219 18.54 13.86 0.08
N GLN A 220 19.80 14.27 0.11
CA GLN A 220 20.70 14.18 -1.03
C GLN A 220 20.92 12.72 -1.45
N SER A 221 21.15 11.82 -0.50
CA SER A 221 21.27 10.38 -0.76
C SER A 221 19.97 9.76 -1.29
N HIS A 222 18.80 10.25 -0.84
CA HIS A 222 17.51 9.76 -1.26
C HIS A 222 17.10 10.22 -2.68
N ILE A 223 17.49 11.42 -3.07
CA ILE A 223 17.19 12.01 -4.39
C ILE A 223 18.17 11.50 -5.47
N THR A 224 19.29 10.87 -5.08
CA THR A 224 20.24 10.35 -6.04
C THR A 224 19.57 9.28 -6.91
N TRP A 225 19.58 9.54 -8.21
CA TRP A 225 19.06 8.60 -9.21
C TRP A 225 19.79 7.27 -9.09
N PHE A 226 19.01 6.20 -9.02
CA PHE A 226 19.52 4.86 -8.86
C PHE A 226 19.15 4.04 -10.12
N ASP A 227 20.15 3.52 -10.82
CA ASP A 227 19.92 2.55 -11.89
C ASP A 227 19.90 1.14 -11.28
N PRO A 228 18.77 0.44 -11.32
CA PRO A 228 18.67 -0.91 -10.78
C PRO A 228 19.65 -1.89 -11.40
N ARG A 229 20.10 -1.65 -12.65
CA ARG A 229 21.06 -2.49 -13.36
C ARG A 229 22.46 -2.42 -12.74
N THR A 230 22.76 -1.41 -11.95
CA THR A 230 24.05 -1.26 -11.25
C THR A 230 24.06 -1.90 -9.87
N VAL A 231 22.91 -2.43 -9.41
CA VAL A 231 22.79 -2.99 -8.06
C VAL A 231 23.02 -4.47 -8.06
N GLN A 232 23.93 -4.93 -7.22
CA GLN A 232 24.04 -6.34 -6.90
C GLN A 232 22.98 -6.73 -5.88
N SER A 233 22.01 -7.54 -6.29
CA SER A 233 21.08 -8.17 -5.37
C SER A 233 21.57 -9.58 -5.05
N HIS A 234 21.66 -9.93 -3.76
CA HIS A 234 21.98 -11.30 -3.33
C HIS A 234 20.94 -12.33 -3.78
N LYS A 235 19.75 -11.87 -4.18
CA LYS A 235 18.68 -12.70 -4.75
C LYS A 235 18.79 -12.89 -6.26
N ASP A 236 19.65 -12.11 -6.94
CA ASP A 236 19.83 -12.18 -8.38
C ASP A 236 20.91 -13.21 -8.72
N VAL A 237 20.51 -14.46 -8.75
CA VAL A 237 21.37 -15.62 -9.03
C VAL A 237 21.03 -16.22 -10.40
N PRO A 238 21.98 -16.93 -11.04
CA PRO A 238 21.70 -17.72 -12.24
C PRO A 238 20.53 -18.69 -11.99
N ASP A 239 19.73 -18.92 -13.03
CA ASP A 239 18.54 -19.82 -12.98
C ASP A 239 17.47 -19.45 -11.93
N LEU A 240 17.44 -18.19 -11.48
CA LEU A 240 16.46 -17.70 -10.53
C LEU A 240 15.04 -17.97 -11.01
N LYS A 241 14.26 -18.66 -10.18
CA LYS A 241 12.83 -18.86 -10.43
C LYS A 241 12.00 -17.75 -9.81
N LEU A 242 11.20 -17.09 -10.62
CA LEU A 242 10.27 -16.06 -10.18
C LEU A 242 8.85 -16.63 -10.15
N ARG A 243 8.15 -16.44 -9.03
CA ARG A 243 6.76 -16.86 -8.84
C ARG A 243 5.90 -15.67 -8.43
N CYS A 244 5.23 -15.10 -9.38
CA CYS A 244 4.38 -13.93 -9.15
C CYS A 244 3.14 -14.29 -8.33
N GLN A 245 3.08 -13.80 -7.09
CA GLN A 245 1.95 -14.02 -6.18
C GLN A 245 0.65 -13.41 -6.70
N HIS A 246 0.72 -12.27 -7.39
CA HIS A 246 -0.45 -11.61 -7.97
C HIS A 246 -1.03 -12.42 -9.13
N LYS A 247 -0.16 -13.01 -9.98
CA LYS A 247 -0.62 -13.95 -11.03
C LYS A 247 -1.31 -15.17 -10.44
N LEU A 248 -0.78 -15.74 -9.36
CA LEU A 248 -1.38 -16.88 -8.67
C LEU A 248 -2.75 -16.54 -8.06
N LYS A 249 -2.89 -15.34 -7.48
CA LYS A 249 -4.14 -14.84 -6.93
C LYS A 249 -5.12 -14.35 -8.00
N GLN A 250 -4.71 -14.33 -9.25
CA GLN A 250 -5.48 -13.75 -10.36
C GLN A 250 -5.86 -12.28 -10.08
N GLU A 251 -4.90 -11.52 -9.54
CA GLU A 251 -5.04 -10.15 -9.08
C GLU A 251 -4.32 -9.17 -9.98
N ILE A 252 -4.93 -8.03 -10.24
CA ILE A 252 -4.31 -6.85 -10.85
C ILE A 252 -4.37 -5.66 -9.90
N TYR A 253 -3.53 -4.64 -10.13
CA TYR A 253 -3.53 -3.39 -9.38
C TYR A 253 -4.04 -2.23 -10.23
N ILE A 254 -4.96 -1.44 -9.66
CA ILE A 254 -5.49 -0.21 -10.26
C ILE A 254 -5.09 0.96 -9.36
N ALA A 255 -4.34 1.89 -9.92
CA ALA A 255 -3.91 3.10 -9.22
C ALA A 255 -5.00 4.20 -9.29
N ALA A 256 -4.88 5.20 -8.42
CA ALA A 256 -5.86 6.28 -8.26
C ALA A 256 -6.06 7.17 -9.50
N ASP A 257 -5.12 7.13 -10.45
CA ASP A 257 -5.22 7.83 -11.74
C ASP A 257 -5.82 6.96 -12.87
N GLY A 258 -6.27 5.74 -12.53
CA GLY A 258 -6.80 4.77 -13.49
C GLY A 258 -5.75 3.92 -14.20
N SER A 259 -4.47 4.07 -13.88
CA SER A 259 -3.41 3.24 -14.45
C SER A 259 -3.46 1.81 -13.90
N VAL A 260 -3.26 0.80 -14.75
CA VAL A 260 -3.37 -0.62 -14.43
C VAL A 260 -1.99 -1.29 -14.49
N TYR A 261 -1.68 -2.07 -13.45
CA TYR A 261 -0.39 -2.74 -13.28
C TYR A 261 -0.57 -4.21 -12.87
N PRO A 262 0.43 -5.07 -13.11
CA PRO A 262 0.41 -6.45 -12.62
C PRO A 262 0.34 -6.57 -11.09
N CYS A 263 0.88 -5.60 -10.36
CA CYS A 263 0.87 -5.57 -8.90
C CYS A 263 1.12 -4.16 -8.36
N CYS A 264 0.83 -3.95 -7.07
CA CYS A 264 1.04 -2.67 -6.39
C CYS A 264 2.51 -2.21 -6.38
N TYR A 265 3.48 -3.12 -6.32
CA TYR A 265 4.89 -2.77 -6.40
C TYR A 265 5.24 -2.10 -7.73
N LEU A 266 4.81 -2.69 -8.86
CA LEU A 266 5.04 -2.11 -10.17
C LEU A 266 4.20 -0.83 -10.40
N GLY A 267 3.02 -0.74 -9.79
CA GLY A 267 2.16 0.44 -9.86
C GLY A 267 2.68 1.63 -9.06
N PHE A 268 3.50 1.35 -8.06
CA PHE A 268 4.11 2.38 -7.24
C PHE A 268 5.32 3.03 -7.92
N TYR A 269 6.27 2.22 -8.37
CA TYR A 269 7.59 2.67 -8.84
C TYR A 269 7.57 3.64 -10.04
N PRO A 270 6.70 3.53 -11.04
CA PRO A 270 6.67 4.48 -12.14
C PRO A 270 6.36 5.92 -11.72
N LYS A 271 5.76 6.11 -10.54
CA LYS A 271 5.33 7.40 -10.04
C LYS A 271 6.33 8.05 -9.08
N THR A 272 7.30 7.27 -8.58
CA THR A 272 8.31 7.79 -7.66
C THR A 272 9.57 8.18 -8.42
N MET A 273 10.14 9.33 -8.09
CA MET A 273 11.40 9.78 -8.70
C MET A 273 12.63 9.12 -8.06
N THR A 274 12.46 8.42 -6.95
CA THR A 274 13.53 8.06 -6.02
C THR A 274 13.82 6.57 -5.91
N HIS A 275 13.12 5.69 -6.67
CA HIS A 275 13.27 4.25 -6.52
C HIS A 275 13.84 3.57 -7.76
N ALA A 276 14.74 2.64 -7.50
CA ALA A 276 15.53 1.89 -8.46
C ALA A 276 14.71 1.16 -9.55
N GLY A 277 13.57 0.59 -9.16
CA GLY A 277 12.69 -0.10 -10.11
C GLY A 277 11.96 0.80 -11.10
N ASN A 278 12.08 2.12 -10.93
CA ASN A 278 11.31 3.08 -11.72
C ASN A 278 11.71 3.10 -13.20
N SER A 279 13.02 3.08 -13.50
CA SER A 279 13.50 3.14 -14.88
C SER A 279 13.06 1.93 -15.69
N GLN A 280 13.28 0.71 -15.20
CA GLN A 280 12.91 -0.52 -15.88
C GLN A 280 11.39 -0.65 -16.07
N THR A 281 10.59 -0.31 -15.05
CA THR A 281 9.14 -0.38 -15.18
C THR A 281 8.61 0.65 -16.16
N LYS A 282 9.16 1.89 -16.18
CA LYS A 282 8.78 2.94 -17.14
C LYS A 282 9.03 2.52 -18.60
N GLU A 283 10.12 1.80 -18.84
CA GLU A 283 10.44 1.28 -20.18
C GLU A 283 9.44 0.22 -20.66
N LEU A 284 8.82 -0.52 -19.73
CA LEU A 284 7.88 -1.59 -20.03
C LEU A 284 6.44 -1.11 -20.20
N VAL A 285 6.04 -0.10 -19.42
CA VAL A 285 4.66 0.40 -19.36
C VAL A 285 4.27 1.07 -20.67
N GLN A 286 3.13 0.68 -21.24
CA GLN A 286 2.49 1.32 -22.39
C GLN A 286 0.98 1.33 -22.21
N GLU A 287 0.34 2.43 -22.59
CA GLU A 287 -1.12 2.59 -22.74
C GLU A 287 -1.95 1.88 -21.66
N ASN A 288 -1.52 1.99 -20.40
CA ASN A 288 -2.04 1.22 -19.28
C ASN A 288 -3.13 1.95 -18.46
N ASN A 289 -3.69 3.05 -18.98
CA ASN A 289 -4.69 3.83 -18.23
C ASN A 289 -6.11 3.44 -18.67
N ALA A 290 -6.83 2.77 -17.77
CA ALA A 290 -8.17 2.25 -18.05
C ALA A 290 -9.29 3.32 -18.07
N LEU A 291 -8.95 4.60 -17.87
CA LEU A 291 -9.84 5.73 -18.16
C LEU A 291 -9.70 6.20 -19.62
N LYS A 292 -8.69 5.72 -20.34
CA LYS A 292 -8.40 6.10 -21.74
C LYS A 292 -8.51 4.94 -22.71
N TYR A 293 -8.25 3.72 -22.24
CA TYR A 293 -8.23 2.51 -23.02
C TYR A 293 -9.07 1.42 -22.35
N ASP A 294 -9.54 0.45 -23.10
CA ASP A 294 -10.22 -0.72 -22.54
C ASP A 294 -9.31 -1.48 -21.58
N LEU A 295 -9.88 -2.05 -20.53
CA LEU A 295 -9.12 -2.80 -19.53
C LEU A 295 -8.34 -3.96 -20.16
N ALA A 296 -8.90 -4.64 -21.17
CA ALA A 296 -8.19 -5.72 -21.90
C ALA A 296 -6.91 -5.21 -22.56
N HIS A 297 -6.97 -4.05 -23.22
CA HIS A 297 -5.82 -3.38 -23.83
C HIS A 297 -4.77 -3.00 -22.77
N CYS A 298 -5.23 -2.47 -21.63
CA CYS A 298 -4.33 -2.11 -20.52
C CYS A 298 -3.56 -3.30 -19.93
N LEU A 299 -3.91 -4.54 -20.21
CA LEU A 299 -3.20 -5.74 -19.74
C LEU A 299 -2.10 -6.23 -20.71
N GLU A 300 -2.09 -5.78 -21.96
CA GLU A 300 -1.21 -6.32 -23.00
C GLU A 300 0.28 -6.17 -22.67
N TRP A 301 0.68 -5.05 -22.03
CA TRP A 301 2.06 -4.84 -21.64
C TRP A 301 2.54 -5.76 -20.50
N PHE A 302 1.64 -6.47 -19.80
CA PHE A 302 2.00 -7.38 -18.70
C PHE A 302 2.90 -8.53 -19.17
N ASP A 303 2.75 -8.98 -20.42
CA ASP A 303 3.60 -10.04 -20.99
C ASP A 303 5.06 -9.60 -21.09
N ARG A 304 5.33 -8.29 -21.28
CA ARG A 304 6.68 -7.75 -21.27
C ARG A 304 7.36 -7.92 -19.91
N VAL A 305 6.60 -7.82 -18.80
CA VAL A 305 7.12 -8.08 -17.45
C VAL A 305 7.57 -9.52 -17.32
N GLU A 306 6.77 -10.50 -17.78
CA GLU A 306 7.16 -11.91 -17.76
C GLU A 306 8.38 -12.19 -18.65
N GLN A 307 8.48 -11.56 -19.80
CA GLN A 307 9.63 -11.71 -20.69
C GLN A 307 10.95 -11.30 -20.01
N THR A 308 10.92 -10.35 -19.06
CA THR A 308 12.12 -9.98 -18.30
C THR A 308 12.64 -11.11 -17.41
N TRP A 309 11.78 -12.04 -16.99
CA TRP A 309 12.16 -13.13 -16.07
C TRP A 309 13.11 -14.15 -16.71
N ALA A 310 13.11 -14.24 -18.02
CA ALA A 310 14.02 -15.10 -18.80
C ALA A 310 15.42 -14.49 -19.00
N ARG A 311 15.66 -13.27 -18.52
CA ARG A 311 16.99 -12.64 -18.57
C ARG A 311 17.91 -13.25 -17.52
N ASP A 312 19.21 -13.27 -17.77
CA ASP A 312 20.19 -13.92 -16.89
C ASP A 312 20.41 -13.17 -15.56
N SER A 313 20.27 -11.85 -15.57
CA SER A 313 20.46 -11.01 -14.39
C SER A 313 19.68 -9.69 -14.47
N ILE A 314 19.67 -8.94 -13.37
CA ILE A 314 19.13 -7.56 -13.34
C ILE A 314 19.93 -6.67 -14.31
N ALA A 315 21.24 -6.86 -14.40
CA ALA A 315 22.10 -6.13 -15.31
C ALA A 315 21.71 -6.39 -16.79
N ASP A 316 21.28 -7.60 -17.11
CA ASP A 316 20.80 -7.99 -18.44
C ASP A 316 19.34 -7.63 -18.70
N GLY A 317 18.69 -6.96 -17.75
CA GLY A 317 17.32 -6.46 -17.87
C GLY A 317 16.25 -7.31 -17.19
N ARG A 318 16.61 -8.30 -16.33
CA ARG A 318 15.65 -8.92 -15.41
C ARG A 318 15.08 -7.87 -14.49
N LEU A 319 13.77 -7.84 -14.30
CA LEU A 319 13.10 -6.77 -13.54
C LEU A 319 13.43 -6.85 -12.04
N TYR A 320 14.19 -5.87 -11.57
CA TYR A 320 14.67 -5.74 -10.17
C TYR A 320 13.56 -5.96 -9.15
N GLN A 321 12.40 -5.35 -9.36
CA GLN A 321 11.28 -5.48 -8.43
C GLN A 321 10.75 -6.90 -8.31
N CYS A 322 10.70 -7.65 -9.44
CA CYS A 322 10.29 -9.05 -9.42
C CYS A 322 11.31 -9.92 -8.69
N VAL A 323 12.61 -9.67 -8.89
CA VAL A 323 13.69 -10.38 -8.17
C VAL A 323 13.54 -10.20 -6.66
N ASN A 324 13.35 -8.97 -6.20
CA ASN A 324 13.31 -8.69 -4.76
C ASN A 324 12.01 -9.13 -4.07
N SER A 325 10.89 -9.12 -4.77
CA SER A 325 9.57 -9.36 -4.17
C SER A 325 8.97 -10.73 -4.50
N CYS A 326 9.42 -11.40 -5.56
CA CYS A 326 8.80 -12.61 -6.09
C CYS A 326 9.77 -13.77 -6.34
N SER A 327 11.04 -13.66 -5.93
CA SER A 327 11.99 -14.78 -6.01
C SER A 327 11.57 -15.91 -5.07
N ILE A 328 11.69 -17.14 -5.55
CA ILE A 328 11.62 -18.34 -4.72
C ILE A 328 13.08 -18.72 -4.43
N THR A 329 13.52 -18.43 -3.24
CA THR A 329 14.79 -18.96 -2.70
C THR A 329 14.55 -20.31 -2.07
#